data_7e7b6b455581030c4be105733ab7006b
#
_entry.id   7e7b6b455581030c4be105733ab7006b
#
_cell.length_a   1.000
_cell.length_b   1.000
_cell.length_c   1.000
_cell.angle_alpha   90.00
_cell.angle_beta   90.00
_cell.angle_gamma   90.00
#
_symmetry.space_group_name_H-M   'P 1'
#
loop_
_entity.id
_entity.type
_entity.pdbx_description
1 polymer ?
#
loop_
_entity_poly.entity_id
_entity_poly.type
_entity_poly.pdbx_seq_one_letter_code
_entity_poly.pdbx_strand_id
1 'polypeptide(L)'
;MVEAKSTPVTTDDSQKIEIFLACRQLKDLDIFSKSDPRVVVYLDNGNGYKIVGETETIKNNLNPNFVTSFHINYIFEMKQLLKFEVQDDDGGGKYELIGIVETTVGAIAGAKNQTSILDLQGKGSKSTGKIIVRVDKVKDSRESVYMQWAGVKLANVDGIFDKSDPFLRFQRKNQSGELLITHQTEHLMDTLNPVWKGFWVSSQKLCNGDQDAPIIIECWDWEKSQKFKLIGQTTTTLRELLDKREFALEHPKRKKPGTLKLTTIEIMETPTFFDYIRGGEQLSFIAAIDFTGSNGSPCFSSSLHALNIDAYNQYQQAIVSVGEIILNYDHDKMIPMYGFGAVP
;
A
#
# COMPACT_ATOMS: atom_id res chain seq x y z
N MET A 1 18.32 -21.45 37.67
CA MET A 1 17.95 -20.66 36.48
C MET A 1 16.82 -21.40 35.80
N VAL A 2 15.61 -20.84 35.85
CA VAL A 2 14.42 -21.45 35.20
C VAL A 2 14.37 -20.87 33.81
N GLU A 3 14.61 -21.70 32.80
CA GLU A 3 14.41 -21.34 31.40
C GLU A 3 12.91 -21.06 31.19
N ALA A 4 12.59 -19.82 30.88
CA ALA A 4 11.25 -19.45 30.42
C ALA A 4 11.04 -20.05 29.03
N LYS A 5 10.25 -21.12 28.95
CA LYS A 5 9.74 -21.63 27.67
C LYS A 5 8.83 -20.56 27.06
N SER A 6 9.24 -19.98 25.95
CA SER A 6 8.39 -19.14 25.11
C SER A 6 7.25 -20.00 24.58
N THR A 7 6.05 -19.78 25.07
CA THR A 7 4.81 -20.31 24.47
C THR A 7 4.71 -19.76 23.04
N PRO A 8 4.39 -20.58 22.03
CA PRO A 8 4.14 -20.07 20.70
C PRO A 8 2.91 -19.16 20.74
N VAL A 9 3.08 -17.91 20.33
CA VAL A 9 1.98 -16.94 20.17
C VAL A 9 1.00 -17.54 19.15
N THR A 10 -0.20 -17.86 19.58
CA THR A 10 -1.26 -18.33 18.69
C THR A 10 -1.65 -17.17 17.77
N THR A 11 -1.84 -17.42 16.49
CA THR A 11 -2.14 -16.44 15.42
C THR A 11 -3.46 -15.69 15.60
N ASP A 12 -4.19 -15.93 16.68
CA ASP A 12 -5.52 -15.38 16.97
C ASP A 12 -5.48 -13.96 17.61
N ASP A 13 -4.32 -13.50 18.13
CA ASP A 13 -4.18 -12.20 18.80
C ASP A 13 -3.60 -11.08 17.89
N SER A 14 -3.46 -11.33 16.60
CA SER A 14 -2.97 -10.33 15.66
C SER A 14 -4.10 -9.52 15.05
N GLN A 15 -3.94 -8.19 15.07
CA GLN A 15 -4.88 -7.25 14.46
C GLN A 15 -4.27 -6.60 13.23
N LYS A 16 -4.90 -6.75 12.07
CA LYS A 16 -4.49 -6.03 10.88
C LYS A 16 -4.79 -4.53 11.02
N ILE A 17 -3.79 -3.71 10.81
CA ILE A 17 -3.88 -2.26 10.84
C ILE A 17 -3.34 -1.65 9.55
N GLU A 18 -3.84 -0.46 9.21
CA GLU A 18 -3.39 0.33 8.07
C GLU A 18 -2.70 1.61 8.56
N ILE A 19 -1.53 1.91 8.01
CA ILE A 19 -0.70 3.06 8.37
C ILE A 19 -0.79 4.10 7.26
N PHE A 20 -1.12 5.35 7.64
CA PHE A 20 -1.15 6.52 6.76
C PHE A 20 -0.09 7.52 7.18
N LEU A 21 0.56 8.15 6.20
CA LEU A 21 1.70 9.02 6.42
C LEU A 21 1.48 10.43 5.87
N ALA A 22 2.01 11.41 6.58
CA ALA A 22 2.17 12.78 6.10
C ALA A 22 3.43 13.39 6.72
N CYS A 23 4.04 14.37 6.06
CA CYS A 23 5.16 15.11 6.65
C CYS A 23 4.83 16.60 6.75
N ARG A 24 5.53 17.29 7.65
CA ARG A 24 5.38 18.74 7.87
C ARG A 24 6.72 19.37 8.13
N GLN A 25 6.89 20.55 7.54
CA GLN A 25 8.08 21.39 7.74
C GLN A 25 9.38 20.62 7.46
N LEU A 26 9.39 19.82 6.40
CA LEU A 26 10.59 19.11 5.98
C LEU A 26 11.68 20.12 5.64
N LYS A 27 12.92 19.75 5.98
CA LYS A 27 14.10 20.49 5.56
C LYS A 27 14.19 20.44 4.05
N ASP A 28 14.40 21.60 3.44
CA ASP A 28 14.69 21.72 2.02
C ASP A 28 16.16 21.38 1.77
N LEU A 29 16.42 20.40 0.91
CA LEU A 29 17.76 19.99 0.53
C LEU A 29 18.15 20.55 -0.84
N ASP A 30 17.19 20.98 -1.63
CA ASP A 30 17.37 21.53 -2.96
C ASP A 30 17.71 23.04 -2.93
N ILE A 31 18.52 23.48 -3.90
CA ILE A 31 18.91 24.90 -4.02
C ILE A 31 17.95 25.70 -4.91
N PHE A 32 17.39 25.07 -5.97
CA PHE A 32 16.59 25.74 -7.00
C PHE A 32 15.12 25.36 -6.99
N SER A 33 14.76 24.32 -6.22
CA SER A 33 13.41 23.78 -6.06
C SER A 33 13.18 23.49 -4.57
N LYS A 34 12.02 22.92 -4.24
CA LYS A 34 11.83 22.26 -2.95
C LYS A 34 12.06 20.78 -3.13
N SER A 35 12.51 20.13 -2.07
CA SER A 35 12.67 18.69 -2.02
C SER A 35 11.43 17.94 -2.51
N ASP A 36 11.67 16.80 -3.13
CA ASP A 36 10.70 15.84 -3.68
C ASP A 36 10.55 14.65 -2.70
N PRO A 37 9.85 14.79 -1.56
CA PRO A 37 9.87 13.79 -0.50
C PRO A 37 9.13 12.49 -0.83
N ARG A 38 9.70 11.38 -0.37
CA ARG A 38 9.10 10.06 -0.24
C ARG A 38 9.44 9.45 1.11
N VAL A 39 8.72 8.43 1.55
CA VAL A 39 8.98 7.72 2.81
C VAL A 39 9.18 6.24 2.55
N VAL A 40 10.25 5.67 3.08
CA VAL A 40 10.45 4.22 3.14
C VAL A 40 10.10 3.74 4.55
N VAL A 41 9.26 2.73 4.64
CA VAL A 41 8.77 2.15 5.90
C VAL A 41 9.41 0.81 6.15
N TYR A 42 9.93 0.64 7.35
CA TYR A 42 10.55 -0.60 7.81
C TYR A 42 9.84 -1.11 9.08
N LEU A 43 9.73 -2.42 9.19
CA LEU A 43 9.19 -3.11 10.37
C LEU A 43 10.21 -4.14 10.87
N ASP A 44 10.42 -4.18 12.18
CA ASP A 44 11.16 -5.23 12.87
C ASP A 44 10.25 -5.93 13.88
N ASN A 45 10.07 -7.22 13.67
CA ASN A 45 9.34 -8.13 14.56
C ASN A 45 10.32 -8.99 15.41
N GLY A 46 11.51 -8.47 15.72
CA GLY A 46 12.53 -9.18 16.48
C GLY A 46 13.57 -9.91 15.65
N ASN A 47 13.52 -9.79 14.31
CA ASN A 47 14.47 -10.43 13.37
C ASN A 47 15.21 -9.41 12.49
N GLY A 48 15.30 -8.17 12.91
CA GLY A 48 15.85 -7.05 12.17
C GLY A 48 14.84 -6.38 11.23
N TYR A 49 15.17 -5.16 10.79
CA TYR A 49 14.32 -4.36 9.93
C TYR A 49 14.15 -4.97 8.54
N LYS A 50 12.89 -5.11 8.14
CA LYS A 50 12.48 -5.46 6.76
C LYS A 50 11.66 -4.33 6.17
N ILE A 51 11.85 -4.06 4.88
CA ILE A 51 11.05 -3.05 4.16
C ILE A 51 9.61 -3.53 4.08
N VAL A 52 8.68 -2.70 4.54
CA VAL A 52 7.23 -2.88 4.35
C VAL A 52 6.81 -2.34 2.99
N GLY A 53 7.37 -1.19 2.62
CA GLY A 53 7.11 -0.52 1.35
C GLY A 53 7.59 0.92 1.36
N GLU A 54 7.26 1.62 0.29
CA GLU A 54 7.60 3.03 0.09
C GLU A 54 6.40 3.82 -0.44
N THR A 55 6.34 5.11 -0.15
CA THR A 55 5.31 5.99 -0.67
C THR A 55 5.65 6.43 -2.09
N GLU A 56 4.67 7.05 -2.76
CA GLU A 56 4.92 7.87 -3.94
C GLU A 56 5.82 9.07 -3.60
N THR A 57 6.57 9.57 -4.57
CA THR A 57 7.31 10.84 -4.49
C THR A 57 6.37 12.01 -4.76
N ILE A 58 6.28 12.97 -3.84
CA ILE A 58 5.48 14.20 -4.02
C ILE A 58 6.40 15.37 -4.32
N LYS A 59 6.38 15.83 -5.55
CA LYS A 59 7.31 16.84 -6.06
C LYS A 59 7.11 18.21 -5.42
N ASN A 60 8.25 18.89 -5.12
CA ASN A 60 8.31 20.27 -4.66
C ASN A 60 7.47 20.58 -3.41
N ASN A 61 7.40 19.66 -2.43
CA ASN A 61 6.49 19.80 -1.31
C ASN A 61 7.11 19.44 0.05
N LEU A 62 7.32 20.43 0.90
CA LEU A 62 7.85 20.23 2.25
C LEU A 62 6.76 19.82 3.28
N ASN A 63 5.50 19.70 2.87
CA ASN A 63 4.38 19.30 3.70
C ASN A 63 3.49 18.24 3.03
N PRO A 64 4.06 17.13 2.52
CA PRO A 64 3.32 16.15 1.74
C PRO A 64 2.29 15.39 2.59
N ASN A 65 1.16 15.04 1.94
CA ASN A 65 0.24 14.01 2.40
C ASN A 65 0.31 12.87 1.40
N PHE A 66 0.73 11.70 1.85
CA PHE A 66 0.88 10.54 0.97
C PHE A 66 -0.46 9.81 0.81
N VAL A 67 -0.72 9.31 -0.39
CA VAL A 67 -1.90 8.48 -0.70
C VAL A 67 -1.60 7.01 -0.41
N THR A 68 -0.34 6.61 -0.59
CA THR A 68 0.09 5.24 -0.28
C THR A 68 -0.04 4.98 1.22
N SER A 69 -0.68 3.86 1.55
CA SER A 69 -0.83 3.35 2.92
C SER A 69 -0.22 1.96 3.03
N PHE A 70 0.08 1.51 4.25
CA PHE A 70 0.76 0.25 4.52
C PHE A 70 -0.05 -0.62 5.46
N HIS A 71 -0.15 -1.91 5.16
CA HIS A 71 -0.81 -2.88 6.03
C HIS A 71 0.23 -3.66 6.82
N ILE A 72 0.05 -3.75 8.13
CA ILE A 72 0.84 -4.60 9.00
C ILE A 72 -0.06 -5.36 9.97
N ASN A 73 0.42 -6.49 10.46
CA ASN A 73 -0.22 -7.22 11.55
C ASN A 73 0.32 -6.70 12.88
N TYR A 74 -0.52 -6.05 13.65
CA TYR A 74 -0.21 -5.62 15.00
C TYR A 74 -0.43 -6.77 15.97
N ILE A 75 0.59 -7.10 16.74
CA ILE A 75 0.58 -8.13 17.78
C ILE A 75 0.76 -7.43 19.12
N PHE A 76 -0.30 -7.39 19.93
CA PHE A 76 -0.36 -6.60 21.15
C PHE A 76 0.77 -6.94 22.13
N GLU A 77 1.11 -8.22 22.27
CA GLU A 77 2.14 -8.70 23.21
C GLU A 77 3.57 -8.59 22.68
N MET A 78 3.75 -8.11 21.45
CA MET A 78 5.05 -8.04 20.79
C MET A 78 5.53 -6.60 20.64
N LYS A 79 6.82 -6.36 20.98
CA LYS A 79 7.48 -5.10 20.67
C LYS A 79 7.87 -5.08 19.18
N GLN A 80 7.01 -4.50 18.36
CA GLN A 80 7.25 -4.32 16.93
C GLN A 80 7.84 -2.91 16.70
N LEU A 81 9.04 -2.83 16.13
CA LEU A 81 9.69 -1.55 15.85
C LEU A 81 9.35 -1.08 14.44
N LEU A 82 9.01 0.19 14.31
CA LEU A 82 8.82 0.89 13.03
C LEU A 82 9.93 1.91 12.85
N LYS A 83 10.50 1.93 11.64
CA LYS A 83 11.43 2.96 11.20
C LYS A 83 10.90 3.62 9.94
N PHE A 84 10.91 4.95 9.92
CA PHE A 84 10.53 5.75 8.77
C PHE A 84 11.77 6.52 8.29
N GLU A 85 12.13 6.34 7.04
CA GLU A 85 13.18 7.13 6.37
C GLU A 85 12.50 8.05 5.36
N VAL A 86 12.59 9.35 5.60
CA VAL A 86 12.12 10.38 4.67
C VAL A 86 13.29 10.77 3.78
N GLN A 87 13.10 10.61 2.48
CA GLN A 87 14.13 10.80 1.46
C GLN A 87 13.66 11.84 0.44
N ASP A 88 14.61 12.59 -0.11
CA ASP A 88 14.45 13.45 -1.26
C ASP A 88 14.79 12.67 -2.54
N ASP A 89 13.98 12.76 -3.56
CA ASP A 89 14.16 12.07 -4.84
C ASP A 89 14.79 13.00 -5.88
N ASP A 90 16.12 12.92 -6.04
CA ASP A 90 16.88 13.70 -7.03
C ASP A 90 16.71 13.19 -8.48
N GLY A 91 15.87 12.16 -8.67
CA GLY A 91 15.71 11.50 -9.96
C GLY A 91 16.81 10.49 -10.29
N GLY A 92 16.54 9.65 -11.29
CA GLY A 92 17.52 8.65 -11.74
C GLY A 92 17.87 7.58 -10.70
N GLY A 93 17.02 7.36 -9.68
CA GLY A 93 17.25 6.39 -8.59
C GLY A 93 18.22 6.89 -7.51
N LYS A 94 18.46 8.18 -7.44
CA LYS A 94 19.27 8.82 -6.39
C LYS A 94 18.34 9.42 -5.35
N TYR A 95 18.66 9.16 -4.08
CA TYR A 95 17.87 9.63 -2.94
C TYR A 95 18.79 10.23 -1.88
N GLU A 96 18.46 11.44 -1.43
CA GLU A 96 19.13 12.07 -0.29
C GLU A 96 18.27 11.95 0.97
N LEU A 97 18.90 11.62 2.10
CA LEU A 97 18.20 11.44 3.37
C LEU A 97 17.82 12.80 3.98
N ILE A 98 16.53 13.08 4.08
CA ILE A 98 16.00 14.23 4.84
C ILE A 98 16.05 13.92 6.33
N GLY A 99 15.53 12.76 6.76
CA GLY A 99 15.58 12.38 8.17
C GLY A 99 14.98 11.01 8.46
N ILE A 100 15.29 10.52 9.66
CA ILE A 100 14.85 9.20 10.16
C ILE A 100 14.15 9.38 11.49
N VAL A 101 13.18 8.51 11.77
CA VAL A 101 12.62 8.33 13.10
C VAL A 101 12.25 6.86 13.33
N GLU A 102 12.47 6.42 14.57
CA GLU A 102 12.08 5.09 15.04
C GLU A 102 11.02 5.21 16.15
N THR A 103 10.11 4.27 16.17
CA THR A 103 9.03 4.16 17.16
C THR A 103 8.57 2.71 17.25
N THR A 104 7.49 2.47 17.98
CA THR A 104 6.86 1.14 18.01
C THR A 104 5.43 1.21 17.48
N VAL A 105 4.94 0.08 16.94
CA VAL A 105 3.54 -0.03 16.52
C VAL A 105 2.61 0.27 17.71
N GLY A 106 2.93 -0.28 18.88
CA GLY A 106 2.15 -0.07 20.12
C GLY A 106 2.11 1.40 20.54
N ALA A 107 3.21 2.15 20.41
CA ALA A 107 3.23 3.58 20.74
C ALA A 107 2.29 4.41 19.85
N ILE A 108 2.20 4.07 18.55
CA ILE A 108 1.30 4.77 17.64
C ILE A 108 -0.15 4.34 17.89
N ALA A 109 -0.40 3.03 18.01
CA ALA A 109 -1.74 2.48 18.24
C ALA A 109 -2.37 2.98 19.55
N GLY A 110 -1.55 3.16 20.60
CA GLY A 110 -1.95 3.72 21.90
C GLY A 110 -1.98 5.25 21.99
N ALA A 111 -1.51 5.94 20.95
CA ALA A 111 -1.53 7.41 20.92
C ALA A 111 -2.96 7.96 20.86
N LYS A 112 -3.14 9.19 21.35
CA LYS A 112 -4.43 9.89 21.24
C LYS A 112 -4.84 9.96 19.77
N ASN A 113 -6.06 9.53 19.48
CA ASN A 113 -6.61 9.43 18.13
C ASN A 113 -5.78 8.56 17.18
N GLN A 114 -5.05 7.54 17.70
CA GLN A 114 -4.16 6.68 16.93
C GLN A 114 -3.24 7.46 15.98
N THR A 115 -2.82 8.65 16.42
CA THR A 115 -1.97 9.56 15.63
C THR A 115 -0.74 9.96 16.44
N SER A 116 0.42 9.77 15.86
CA SER A 116 1.70 10.23 16.41
C SER A 116 2.34 11.26 15.50
N ILE A 117 2.85 12.34 16.11
CA ILE A 117 3.65 13.36 15.43
C ILE A 117 5.08 13.21 15.95
N LEU A 118 5.98 12.80 15.09
CA LEU A 118 7.36 12.45 15.46
C LEU A 118 8.35 13.40 14.78
N ASP A 119 9.38 13.81 15.51
CA ASP A 119 10.46 14.63 14.98
C ASP A 119 11.45 13.77 14.18
N LEU A 120 11.70 14.15 12.94
CA LEU A 120 12.68 13.50 12.08
C LEU A 120 14.09 13.97 12.47
N GLN A 121 15.01 13.02 12.58
CA GLN A 121 16.42 13.26 12.88
C GLN A 121 17.25 13.17 11.60
N GLY A 122 17.88 14.26 11.22
CA GLY A 122 18.84 14.29 10.12
C GLY A 122 20.28 14.02 10.56
N LYS A 123 21.23 14.23 9.67
CA LYS A 123 22.67 14.15 9.99
C LYS A 123 23.01 15.11 11.15
N GLY A 124 23.64 14.59 12.20
CA GLY A 124 24.04 15.36 13.36
C GLY A 124 22.93 15.65 14.38
N SER A 125 21.90 14.81 14.45
CA SER A 125 20.81 14.86 15.44
C SER A 125 19.99 16.15 15.46
N LYS A 126 19.98 16.92 14.37
CA LYS A 126 19.11 18.10 14.21
C LYS A 126 17.76 17.67 13.65
N SER A 127 16.68 18.23 14.17
CA SER A 127 15.34 18.03 13.60
C SER A 127 15.31 18.57 12.17
N THR A 128 14.80 17.74 11.26
CA THR A 128 14.67 18.05 9.82
C THR A 128 13.22 18.08 9.37
N GLY A 129 12.30 18.21 10.31
CA GLY A 129 10.86 18.22 10.08
C GLY A 129 10.14 17.21 10.96
N LYS A 130 8.89 16.96 10.62
CA LYS A 130 8.03 16.05 11.37
C LYS A 130 7.36 15.07 10.43
N ILE A 131 7.19 13.83 10.89
CA ILE A 131 6.32 12.86 10.26
C ILE A 131 5.07 12.64 11.14
N ILE A 132 3.92 12.62 10.51
CA ILE A 132 2.63 12.30 11.11
C ILE A 132 2.28 10.89 10.68
N VAL A 133 2.16 9.99 11.65
CA VAL A 133 1.81 8.59 11.43
C VAL A 133 0.44 8.35 12.04
N ARG A 134 -0.52 7.92 11.22
CA ARG A 134 -1.87 7.57 11.65
C ARG A 134 -2.10 6.09 11.41
N VAL A 135 -2.78 5.47 12.35
CA VAL A 135 -3.13 4.06 12.26
C VAL A 135 -4.65 3.93 12.30
N ASP A 136 -5.17 3.02 11.50
CA ASP A 136 -6.58 2.64 11.55
C ASP A 136 -6.72 1.13 11.56
N LYS A 137 -7.76 0.65 12.27
CA LYS A 137 -8.08 -0.77 12.32
C LYS A 137 -8.69 -1.21 11.00
N VAL A 138 -8.14 -2.25 10.42
CA VAL A 138 -8.70 -2.84 9.19
C VAL A 138 -9.87 -3.74 9.57
N LYS A 139 -11.05 -3.45 9.01
CA LYS A 139 -12.13 -4.42 8.92
C LYS A 139 -11.86 -5.28 7.69
N ASP A 140 -11.82 -6.58 7.84
CA ASP A 140 -11.46 -7.49 6.76
C ASP A 140 -12.58 -7.47 5.69
N SER A 141 -12.40 -6.62 4.67
CA SER A 141 -13.26 -6.58 3.49
C SER A 141 -12.46 -7.05 2.29
N ARG A 142 -12.95 -8.11 1.64
CA ARG A 142 -12.37 -8.67 0.41
C ARG A 142 -12.86 -7.98 -0.86
N GLU A 143 -13.71 -6.97 -0.72
CA GLU A 143 -14.30 -6.27 -1.84
C GLU A 143 -13.35 -5.23 -2.41
N SER A 144 -13.26 -5.18 -3.72
CA SER A 144 -12.67 -4.07 -4.48
C SER A 144 -13.75 -3.43 -5.33
N VAL A 145 -13.73 -2.11 -5.40
CA VAL A 145 -14.70 -1.29 -6.13
C VAL A 145 -13.99 -0.67 -7.32
N TYR A 146 -14.49 -0.94 -8.52
CA TYR A 146 -14.10 -0.20 -9.72
C TYR A 146 -15.03 0.98 -9.89
N MET A 147 -14.47 2.15 -10.18
CA MET A 147 -15.24 3.36 -10.45
C MET A 147 -14.65 4.12 -11.62
N GLN A 148 -15.54 4.69 -12.45
CA GLN A 148 -15.17 5.68 -13.44
C GLN A 148 -16.09 6.90 -13.29
N TRP A 149 -15.49 8.08 -13.31
CA TRP A 149 -16.16 9.34 -13.04
C TRP A 149 -16.03 10.33 -14.19
N ALA A 150 -17.02 11.22 -14.29
CA ALA A 150 -17.00 12.38 -15.17
C ALA A 150 -17.47 13.63 -14.40
N GLY A 151 -16.92 14.78 -14.76
CA GLY A 151 -17.43 16.08 -14.33
C GLY A 151 -18.40 16.66 -15.37
N VAL A 152 -19.42 17.33 -14.90
CA VAL A 152 -20.43 17.99 -15.77
C VAL A 152 -20.58 19.43 -15.35
N LYS A 153 -20.24 20.34 -16.27
CA LYS A 153 -20.34 21.80 -16.09
C LYS A 153 -19.66 22.26 -14.79
N LEU A 154 -18.44 21.78 -14.58
CA LEU A 154 -17.64 22.20 -13.43
C LEU A 154 -17.38 23.71 -13.48
N ALA A 155 -17.34 24.35 -12.31
CA ALA A 155 -17.03 25.77 -12.26
C ALA A 155 -15.59 26.03 -12.68
N ASN A 156 -15.39 27.01 -13.54
CA ASN A 156 -14.06 27.50 -13.88
C ASN A 156 -13.52 28.37 -12.73
N VAL A 157 -12.34 28.06 -12.21
CA VAL A 157 -11.70 28.77 -11.11
C VAL A 157 -10.40 29.46 -11.52
N ASP A 158 -9.94 29.31 -12.79
CA ASP A 158 -8.74 29.94 -13.34
C ASP A 158 -8.99 31.23 -14.10
N GLY A 159 -10.26 31.61 -14.26
CA GLY A 159 -10.63 32.88 -14.85
C GLY A 159 -11.12 32.75 -16.30
N ILE A 160 -11.01 33.85 -17.08
CA ILE A 160 -11.67 33.94 -18.39
C ILE A 160 -10.81 33.36 -19.51
N PHE A 161 -9.51 33.30 -19.34
CA PHE A 161 -8.55 32.94 -20.40
C PHE A 161 -8.09 31.49 -20.33
N ASP A 162 -8.40 30.78 -19.27
CA ASP A 162 -8.01 29.41 -19.04
C ASP A 162 -9.16 28.64 -18.35
N LYS A 163 -9.21 27.34 -18.53
CA LYS A 163 -10.17 26.49 -17.82
C LYS A 163 -9.45 25.71 -16.77
N SER A 164 -10.18 25.34 -15.75
CA SER A 164 -9.66 24.51 -14.67
C SER A 164 -9.12 23.17 -15.18
N ASP A 165 -8.13 22.66 -14.45
CA ASP A 165 -7.46 21.37 -14.62
C ASP A 165 -7.96 20.36 -13.55
N PRO A 166 -9.19 19.86 -13.66
CA PRO A 166 -9.86 19.17 -12.56
C PRO A 166 -9.29 17.80 -12.26
N PHE A 167 -9.20 17.48 -10.97
CA PHE A 167 -8.98 16.13 -10.45
C PHE A 167 -9.88 15.86 -9.26
N LEU A 168 -10.10 14.58 -8.96
CA LEU A 168 -10.87 14.13 -7.81
C LEU A 168 -9.95 13.61 -6.71
N ARG A 169 -10.32 13.92 -5.47
CA ARG A 169 -9.72 13.36 -4.27
C ARG A 169 -10.80 12.72 -3.42
N PHE A 170 -10.61 11.45 -3.12
CA PHE A 170 -11.49 10.66 -2.27
C PHE A 170 -10.91 10.61 -0.87
N GLN A 171 -11.77 10.81 0.13
CA GLN A 171 -11.35 10.81 1.52
C GLN A 171 -12.40 10.09 2.37
N ARG A 172 -11.96 9.48 3.46
CA ARG A 172 -12.82 9.00 4.53
C ARG A 172 -12.34 9.51 5.88
N LYS A 173 -13.19 9.47 6.88
CA LYS A 173 -12.79 9.71 8.26
C LYS A 173 -12.32 8.40 8.89
N ASN A 174 -11.22 8.46 9.64
CA ASN A 174 -10.83 7.37 10.52
C ASN A 174 -11.72 7.34 11.78
N GLN A 175 -11.48 6.37 12.67
CA GLN A 175 -12.23 6.25 13.93
C GLN A 175 -12.10 7.48 14.82
N SER A 176 -11.04 8.26 14.68
CA SER A 176 -10.78 9.50 15.41
C SER A 176 -11.38 10.75 14.75
N GLY A 177 -12.05 10.60 13.60
CA GLY A 177 -12.66 11.71 12.85
C GLY A 177 -11.70 12.46 11.93
N GLU A 178 -10.43 12.04 11.80
CA GLU A 178 -9.47 12.65 10.90
C GLU A 178 -9.67 12.19 9.46
N LEU A 179 -9.41 13.07 8.50
CA LEU A 179 -9.53 12.78 7.08
C LEU A 179 -8.30 12.01 6.57
N LEU A 180 -8.55 10.90 5.91
CA LEU A 180 -7.57 10.07 5.23
C LEU A 180 -7.83 10.11 3.73
N ILE A 181 -6.81 10.40 2.92
CA ILE A 181 -6.91 10.33 1.46
C ILE A 181 -6.87 8.86 1.07
N THR A 182 -7.90 8.41 0.37
CA THR A 182 -8.05 7.01 -0.04
C THR A 182 -7.73 6.80 -1.51
N HIS A 183 -8.01 7.81 -2.35
CA HIS A 183 -7.64 7.81 -3.76
C HIS A 183 -7.57 9.23 -4.31
N GLN A 184 -6.80 9.42 -5.37
CA GLN A 184 -6.74 10.65 -6.15
C GLN A 184 -6.59 10.29 -7.64
N THR A 185 -7.41 10.93 -8.48
CA THR A 185 -7.32 10.76 -9.93
C THR A 185 -6.18 11.58 -10.53
N GLU A 186 -5.89 11.35 -11.81
CA GLU A 186 -5.13 12.29 -12.62
C GLU A 186 -5.87 13.62 -12.76
N HIS A 187 -5.15 14.70 -13.01
CA HIS A 187 -5.74 15.97 -13.45
C HIS A 187 -5.87 15.97 -14.98
N LEU A 188 -6.92 16.59 -15.49
CA LEU A 188 -7.17 16.74 -16.91
C LEU A 188 -7.14 18.22 -17.28
N MET A 189 -6.22 18.55 -18.21
CA MET A 189 -5.96 19.93 -18.57
C MET A 189 -7.14 20.59 -19.29
N ASP A 190 -7.41 21.85 -18.95
CA ASP A 190 -8.22 22.82 -19.68
C ASP A 190 -9.66 22.36 -19.99
N THR A 191 -10.32 21.70 -19.01
CA THR A 191 -11.67 21.16 -19.22
C THR A 191 -12.60 21.37 -18.05
N LEU A 192 -13.87 21.69 -18.35
CA LEU A 192 -14.96 21.76 -17.38
C LEU A 192 -15.90 20.53 -17.43
N ASN A 193 -15.59 19.58 -18.34
CA ASN A 193 -16.32 18.32 -18.48
C ASN A 193 -15.34 17.15 -18.61
N PRO A 194 -14.51 16.91 -17.58
CA PRO A 194 -13.53 15.83 -17.60
C PRO A 194 -14.19 14.46 -17.58
N VAL A 195 -13.51 13.46 -18.17
CA VAL A 195 -13.79 12.04 -17.98
C VAL A 195 -12.50 11.40 -17.49
N TRP A 196 -12.42 11.10 -16.19
CA TRP A 196 -11.23 10.51 -15.59
C TRP A 196 -11.14 9.02 -15.90
N LYS A 197 -9.91 8.49 -15.87
CA LYS A 197 -9.67 7.04 -16.01
C LYS A 197 -10.35 6.29 -14.88
N GLY A 198 -10.90 5.12 -15.22
CA GLY A 198 -11.43 4.21 -14.22
C GLY A 198 -10.31 3.64 -13.34
N PHE A 199 -10.62 3.40 -12.07
CA PHE A 199 -9.66 2.88 -11.10
C PHE A 199 -10.31 1.87 -10.15
N TRP A 200 -9.48 0.98 -9.63
CA TRP A 200 -9.84 0.06 -8.56
C TRP A 200 -9.40 0.62 -7.20
N VAL A 201 -10.24 0.46 -6.20
CA VAL A 201 -9.91 0.75 -4.79
C VAL A 201 -10.55 -0.30 -3.91
N SER A 202 -9.84 -0.82 -2.91
CA SER A 202 -10.45 -1.76 -1.96
C SER A 202 -11.54 -1.06 -1.15
N SER A 203 -12.66 -1.74 -0.90
CA SER A 203 -13.75 -1.27 -0.02
C SER A 203 -13.19 -0.90 1.36
N GLN A 204 -12.21 -1.66 1.84
CA GLN A 204 -11.50 -1.39 3.07
C GLN A 204 -10.81 -0.01 3.04
N LYS A 205 -10.08 0.33 1.98
CA LYS A 205 -9.41 1.63 1.83
C LYS A 205 -10.44 2.75 1.64
N LEU A 206 -11.47 2.53 0.83
CA LEU A 206 -12.47 3.52 0.47
C LEU A 206 -13.38 3.92 1.65
N CYS A 207 -13.89 2.94 2.39
CA CYS A 207 -14.92 3.13 3.44
C CYS A 207 -14.70 2.23 4.68
N ASN A 208 -13.50 1.67 4.86
CA ASN A 208 -13.16 0.73 5.94
C ASN A 208 -14.10 -0.50 6.01
N GLY A 209 -14.53 -1.01 4.84
CA GLY A 209 -15.43 -2.15 4.74
C GLY A 209 -16.87 -1.88 5.24
N ASP A 210 -17.22 -0.63 5.50
CA ASP A 210 -18.54 -0.21 5.91
C ASP A 210 -19.23 0.55 4.77
N GLN A 211 -20.20 -0.08 4.12
CA GLN A 211 -20.88 0.49 2.96
C GLN A 211 -21.69 1.76 3.29
N ASP A 212 -21.99 2.01 4.55
CA ASP A 212 -22.70 3.19 5.03
C ASP A 212 -21.78 4.28 5.58
N ALA A 213 -20.46 4.03 5.63
CA ALA A 213 -19.50 5.03 6.06
C ALA A 213 -19.38 6.18 5.05
N PRO A 214 -19.29 7.44 5.53
CA PRO A 214 -19.18 8.61 4.67
C PRO A 214 -17.90 8.62 3.85
N ILE A 215 -18.04 8.80 2.54
CA ILE A 215 -16.99 9.04 1.57
C ILE A 215 -17.09 10.49 1.12
N ILE A 216 -16.04 11.27 1.30
CA ILE A 216 -15.96 12.66 0.85
C ILE A 216 -15.24 12.67 -0.48
N ILE A 217 -15.86 13.25 -1.50
CA ILE A 217 -15.30 13.40 -2.84
C ILE A 217 -15.13 14.89 -3.10
N GLU A 218 -13.89 15.32 -3.20
CA GLU A 218 -13.53 16.69 -3.51
C GLU A 218 -13.09 16.79 -4.97
N CYS A 219 -13.59 17.80 -5.68
CA CYS A 219 -13.13 18.17 -7.00
C CYS A 219 -12.23 19.41 -6.86
N TRP A 220 -10.98 19.27 -7.25
CA TRP A 220 -9.97 20.31 -7.15
C TRP A 220 -9.48 20.72 -8.52
N ASP A 221 -9.07 21.95 -8.64
CA ASP A 221 -8.32 22.50 -9.75
C ASP A 221 -6.83 22.35 -9.47
N TRP A 222 -6.11 21.75 -10.38
CA TRP A 222 -4.67 21.51 -10.26
C TRP A 222 -3.88 22.75 -10.63
N GLU A 223 -2.88 23.06 -9.83
CA GLU A 223 -1.97 24.18 -10.05
C GLU A 223 -0.53 23.69 -9.92
N LYS A 224 0.32 24.08 -10.85
CA LYS A 224 1.76 23.76 -10.80
C LYS A 224 2.43 24.22 -9.50
N SER A 225 1.90 25.27 -8.89
CA SER A 225 2.35 25.82 -7.61
C SER A 225 1.97 24.96 -6.39
N GLN A 226 1.25 23.84 -6.58
CA GLN A 226 0.68 22.99 -5.53
C GLN A 226 -0.37 23.70 -4.63
N LYS A 227 -0.83 24.87 -5.03
CA LYS A 227 -1.89 25.63 -4.33
C LYS A 227 -3.23 25.38 -5.02
N PHE A 228 -3.72 24.15 -4.89
CA PHE A 228 -4.97 23.72 -5.50
C PHE A 228 -6.16 24.55 -5.05
N LYS A 229 -7.10 24.80 -5.96
CA LYS A 229 -8.34 25.53 -5.69
C LYS A 229 -9.50 24.55 -5.64
N LEU A 230 -10.28 24.56 -4.57
CA LEU A 230 -11.46 23.69 -4.48
C LEU A 230 -12.53 24.18 -5.46
N ILE A 231 -12.95 23.32 -6.39
CA ILE A 231 -14.11 23.55 -7.25
C ILE A 231 -15.38 23.29 -6.46
N GLY A 232 -15.46 22.15 -5.79
CA GLY A 232 -16.56 21.76 -4.91
C GLY A 232 -16.35 20.37 -4.33
N GLN A 233 -17.23 19.96 -3.43
CA GLN A 233 -17.19 18.66 -2.78
C GLN A 233 -18.58 18.05 -2.68
N THR A 234 -18.64 16.74 -2.49
CA THR A 234 -19.87 16.01 -2.13
C THR A 234 -19.53 14.93 -1.11
N THR A 235 -20.52 14.56 -0.30
CA THR A 235 -20.39 13.42 0.62
C THR A 235 -21.41 12.37 0.25
N THR A 236 -21.00 11.13 0.18
CA THR A 236 -21.84 10.00 -0.20
C THR A 236 -21.41 8.76 0.60
N THR A 237 -22.01 7.61 0.32
CA THR A 237 -21.63 6.30 0.87
C THR A 237 -21.47 5.31 -0.27
N LEU A 238 -20.80 4.16 -0.03
CA LEU A 238 -20.70 3.13 -1.06
C LEU A 238 -22.10 2.60 -1.47
N ARG A 239 -23.01 2.49 -0.51
CA ARG A 239 -24.41 2.12 -0.77
C ARG A 239 -25.09 3.12 -1.71
N GLU A 240 -24.94 4.41 -1.47
CA GLU A 240 -25.50 5.44 -2.35
C GLU A 240 -24.86 5.45 -3.75
N LEU A 241 -23.56 5.14 -3.87
CA LEU A 241 -22.86 5.03 -5.15
C LEU A 241 -23.43 3.90 -6.01
N LEU A 242 -23.94 2.83 -5.40
CA LEU A 242 -24.59 1.73 -6.12
C LEU A 242 -25.96 2.13 -6.67
N ASP A 243 -26.68 3.00 -5.99
CA ASP A 243 -28.03 3.41 -6.35
C ASP A 243 -28.08 4.65 -7.24
N LYS A 244 -27.19 5.62 -6.98
CA LYS A 244 -27.18 6.93 -7.66
C LYS A 244 -26.03 7.03 -8.65
N ARG A 245 -26.20 7.88 -9.67
CA ARG A 245 -25.17 8.12 -10.70
C ARG A 245 -24.76 9.58 -10.80
N GLU A 246 -25.46 10.50 -10.18
CA GLU A 246 -25.19 11.93 -10.23
C GLU A 246 -25.14 12.53 -8.82
N PHE A 247 -24.10 13.33 -8.58
CA PHE A 247 -23.78 13.93 -7.28
C PHE A 247 -23.50 15.42 -7.51
N ALA A 248 -24.39 16.27 -7.01
CA ALA A 248 -24.19 17.70 -7.05
C ALA A 248 -22.99 18.08 -6.15
N LEU A 249 -22.11 18.91 -6.68
CA LEU A 249 -21.03 19.47 -5.87
C LEU A 249 -21.56 20.65 -5.03
N GLU A 250 -21.04 20.80 -3.84
CA GLU A 250 -21.28 21.91 -2.94
C GLU A 250 -19.99 22.71 -2.73
N HIS A 251 -20.11 24.03 -2.55
CA HIS A 251 -19.00 24.89 -2.24
C HIS A 251 -19.47 26.07 -1.38
N PRO A 252 -18.75 26.45 -0.29
CA PRO A 252 -19.20 27.50 0.64
C PRO A 252 -19.47 28.85 -0.02
N LYS A 253 -18.79 29.16 -1.12
CA LYS A 253 -18.85 30.49 -1.79
C LYS A 253 -19.39 30.44 -3.23
N ARG A 254 -19.64 29.22 -3.81
CA ARG A 254 -20.11 29.09 -5.20
C ARG A 254 -21.49 28.45 -5.23
N LYS A 255 -22.44 29.09 -5.93
CA LYS A 255 -23.79 28.57 -6.05
C LYS A 255 -23.94 27.37 -7.00
N LYS A 256 -23.04 27.24 -7.98
CA LYS A 256 -23.09 26.18 -9.02
C LYS A 256 -21.69 25.64 -9.27
N PRO A 257 -21.13 24.84 -8.39
CA PRO A 257 -19.81 24.28 -8.59
C PRO A 257 -19.72 23.19 -9.66
N GLY A 258 -20.85 22.60 -10.06
CA GLY A 258 -20.97 21.54 -11.06
C GLY A 258 -21.54 20.25 -10.48
N THR A 259 -21.48 19.18 -11.27
CA THR A 259 -21.99 17.86 -10.89
C THR A 259 -20.93 16.79 -11.22
N LEU A 260 -20.79 15.80 -10.37
CA LEU A 260 -20.05 14.57 -10.66
C LEU A 260 -21.00 13.51 -11.13
N LYS A 261 -20.62 12.78 -12.17
CA LYS A 261 -21.36 11.64 -12.71
C LYS A 261 -20.52 10.38 -12.57
N LEU A 262 -21.04 9.40 -11.89
CA LEU A 262 -20.47 8.06 -11.80
C LEU A 262 -20.90 7.27 -13.05
N THR A 263 -19.98 7.09 -14.00
CA THR A 263 -20.28 6.45 -15.29
C THR A 263 -20.28 4.94 -15.18
N THR A 264 -19.38 4.39 -14.38
CA THR A 264 -19.27 2.95 -14.13
C THR A 264 -18.97 2.69 -12.66
N ILE A 265 -19.62 1.70 -12.09
CA ILE A 265 -19.29 1.12 -10.78
C ILE A 265 -19.47 -0.39 -10.83
N GLU A 266 -18.48 -1.12 -10.34
CA GLU A 266 -18.48 -2.58 -10.19
C GLU A 266 -17.89 -2.95 -8.85
N ILE A 267 -18.44 -3.96 -8.19
CA ILE A 267 -17.88 -4.57 -6.99
C ILE A 267 -17.41 -5.97 -7.36
N MET A 268 -16.17 -6.28 -6.98
CA MET A 268 -15.56 -7.60 -7.15
C MET A 268 -15.02 -8.06 -5.81
N GLU A 269 -15.41 -9.25 -5.37
CA GLU A 269 -14.73 -9.94 -4.29
C GLU A 269 -13.40 -10.50 -4.80
N THR A 270 -12.33 -10.24 -4.07
CA THR A 270 -11.03 -10.86 -4.34
C THR A 270 -11.02 -12.25 -3.73
N PRO A 271 -11.05 -13.31 -4.55
CA PRO A 271 -11.02 -14.68 -4.02
C PRO A 271 -9.69 -14.94 -3.34
N THR A 272 -9.73 -15.69 -2.25
CA THR A 272 -8.54 -16.17 -1.55
C THR A 272 -7.97 -17.42 -2.22
N PHE A 273 -6.74 -17.78 -1.90
CA PHE A 273 -6.17 -19.08 -2.29
C PHE A 273 -7.12 -20.24 -1.95
N PHE A 274 -7.74 -20.20 -0.77
CA PHE A 274 -8.68 -21.23 -0.33
C PHE A 274 -9.95 -21.28 -1.18
N ASP A 275 -10.43 -20.14 -1.68
CA ASP A 275 -11.60 -20.08 -2.58
C ASP A 275 -11.27 -20.73 -3.92
N TYR A 276 -10.06 -20.53 -4.46
CA TYR A 276 -9.60 -21.22 -5.67
C TYR A 276 -9.53 -22.74 -5.46
N ILE A 277 -8.89 -23.20 -4.40
CA ILE A 277 -8.81 -24.63 -4.08
C ILE A 277 -10.20 -25.25 -3.87
N ARG A 278 -11.11 -24.56 -3.17
CA ARG A 278 -12.51 -25.01 -3.05
C ARG A 278 -13.27 -24.98 -4.37
N GLY A 279 -12.88 -24.08 -5.27
CA GLY A 279 -13.41 -24.02 -6.64
C GLY A 279 -12.95 -25.17 -7.54
N GLY A 280 -11.99 -25.99 -7.08
CA GLY A 280 -11.47 -27.14 -7.83
C GLY A 280 -10.13 -26.85 -8.52
N GLU A 281 -9.54 -25.66 -8.31
CA GLU A 281 -8.18 -25.37 -8.79
C GLU A 281 -7.15 -26.28 -8.09
N GLN A 282 -6.09 -26.62 -8.81
CA GLN A 282 -5.03 -27.49 -8.34
C GLN A 282 -3.68 -26.82 -8.52
N LEU A 283 -2.74 -27.16 -7.65
CA LEU A 283 -1.34 -26.79 -7.83
C LEU A 283 -0.57 -27.99 -8.35
N SER A 284 0.11 -27.84 -9.48
CA SER A 284 1.02 -28.85 -10.01
C SER A 284 2.46 -28.44 -9.78
N PHE A 285 3.28 -29.40 -9.36
CA PHE A 285 4.70 -29.22 -9.13
C PHE A 285 5.52 -29.89 -10.22
N ILE A 286 6.38 -29.14 -10.88
CA ILE A 286 7.32 -29.65 -11.88
C ILE A 286 8.74 -29.40 -11.34
N ALA A 287 9.56 -30.42 -11.29
CA ALA A 287 10.96 -30.31 -10.89
C ALA A 287 11.89 -30.45 -12.09
N ALA A 288 12.83 -29.52 -12.25
CA ALA A 288 13.90 -29.58 -13.23
C ALA A 288 15.25 -29.57 -12.51
N ILE A 289 16.03 -30.64 -12.70
CA ILE A 289 17.30 -30.84 -12.01
C ILE A 289 18.45 -30.42 -12.93
N ASP A 290 19.33 -29.57 -12.43
CA ASP A 290 20.55 -29.16 -13.12
C ASP A 290 21.64 -30.24 -12.94
N PHE A 291 22.00 -30.92 -14.04
CA PHE A 291 23.08 -31.89 -14.09
C PHE A 291 24.39 -31.32 -14.65
N THR A 292 24.55 -29.99 -14.69
CA THR A 292 25.80 -29.37 -15.15
C THR A 292 27.00 -29.90 -14.38
N GLY A 293 28.09 -30.20 -15.09
CA GLY A 293 29.28 -30.82 -14.51
C GLY A 293 29.91 -30.08 -13.34
N SER A 294 29.68 -28.76 -13.21
CA SER A 294 30.09 -27.92 -12.04
C SER A 294 29.43 -28.36 -10.72
N ASN A 295 28.29 -29.03 -10.78
CA ASN A 295 27.58 -29.54 -9.59
C ASN A 295 28.24 -30.79 -9.00
N GLY A 296 29.26 -31.36 -9.69
CA GLY A 296 30.06 -32.50 -9.27
C GLY A 296 29.41 -33.84 -9.55
N SER A 297 30.24 -34.89 -9.62
CA SER A 297 29.77 -36.27 -9.81
C SER A 297 29.07 -36.80 -8.55
N PRO A 298 27.96 -37.55 -8.69
CA PRO A 298 27.22 -38.12 -7.55
C PRO A 298 28.07 -39.04 -6.63
N CYS A 299 29.21 -39.52 -7.11
CA CYS A 299 30.13 -40.36 -6.33
C CYS A 299 30.94 -39.60 -5.27
N PHE A 300 30.97 -38.28 -5.34
CA PHE A 300 31.71 -37.45 -4.39
C PHE A 300 30.75 -36.79 -3.36
N SER A 301 31.11 -36.84 -2.10
CA SER A 301 30.31 -36.26 -1.00
C SER A 301 30.15 -34.76 -1.09
N SER A 302 31.01 -34.09 -1.85
CA SER A 302 30.95 -32.64 -2.10
C SER A 302 30.00 -32.25 -3.25
N SER A 303 29.49 -33.25 -3.99
CA SER A 303 28.55 -32.99 -5.08
C SER A 303 27.18 -32.59 -4.55
N LEU A 304 26.50 -31.67 -5.25
CA LEU A 304 25.10 -31.37 -5.01
C LEU A 304 24.18 -32.56 -5.26
N HIS A 305 24.65 -33.54 -6.08
CA HIS A 305 23.96 -34.77 -6.42
C HIS A 305 24.40 -35.97 -5.58
N ALA A 306 25.24 -35.78 -4.55
CA ALA A 306 25.72 -36.89 -3.73
C ALA A 306 24.56 -37.72 -3.18
N LEU A 307 24.63 -39.04 -3.38
CA LEU A 307 23.63 -39.98 -2.88
C LEU A 307 24.10 -40.53 -1.52
N ASN A 308 23.48 -40.06 -0.46
CA ASN A 308 23.75 -40.54 0.89
C ASN A 308 22.59 -41.43 1.36
N ILE A 309 22.91 -42.50 2.11
CA ILE A 309 21.89 -43.42 2.64
C ILE A 309 21.13 -42.77 3.80
N ASP A 310 21.80 -41.94 4.59
CA ASP A 310 21.28 -41.39 5.84
C ASP A 310 20.78 -39.92 5.76
N ALA A 311 20.97 -39.25 4.62
CA ALA A 311 20.59 -37.86 4.46
C ALA A 311 20.28 -37.47 3.02
N TYR A 312 19.28 -36.63 2.83
CA TYR A 312 18.97 -36.07 1.51
C TYR A 312 20.07 -35.09 1.08
N ASN A 313 20.41 -35.11 -0.20
CA ASN A 313 21.21 -34.06 -0.81
C ASN A 313 20.39 -32.77 -1.00
N GLN A 314 21.02 -31.69 -1.45
CA GLN A 314 20.37 -30.40 -1.57
C GLN A 314 19.17 -30.38 -2.53
N TYR A 315 19.26 -31.10 -3.66
CA TYR A 315 18.15 -31.25 -4.60
C TYR A 315 17.00 -32.03 -3.98
N GLN A 316 17.29 -33.15 -3.32
CA GLN A 316 16.28 -33.94 -2.63
C GLN A 316 15.60 -33.16 -1.52
N GLN A 317 16.36 -32.38 -0.70
CA GLN A 317 15.81 -31.54 0.33
C GLN A 317 14.85 -30.49 -0.24
N ALA A 318 15.24 -29.82 -1.33
CA ALA A 318 14.40 -28.82 -1.99
C ALA A 318 13.09 -29.44 -2.54
N ILE A 319 13.20 -30.58 -3.23
CA ILE A 319 12.04 -31.28 -3.81
C ILE A 319 11.09 -31.76 -2.73
N VAL A 320 11.60 -32.34 -1.64
CA VAL A 320 10.77 -32.83 -0.53
C VAL A 320 10.09 -31.64 0.16
N SER A 321 10.84 -30.59 0.50
CA SER A 321 10.29 -29.42 1.22
C SER A 321 9.17 -28.72 0.46
N VAL A 322 9.31 -28.55 -0.85
CA VAL A 322 8.29 -27.92 -1.69
C VAL A 322 7.17 -28.92 -2.01
N GLY A 323 7.53 -30.17 -2.33
CA GLY A 323 6.59 -31.22 -2.72
C GLY A 323 5.61 -31.57 -1.60
N GLU A 324 6.06 -31.71 -0.35
CA GLU A 324 5.20 -31.98 0.80
C GLU A 324 4.09 -30.93 0.97
N ILE A 325 4.36 -29.67 0.62
CA ILE A 325 3.36 -28.61 0.67
C ILE A 325 2.41 -28.71 -0.52
N ILE A 326 2.96 -28.73 -1.74
CA ILE A 326 2.17 -28.64 -2.99
C ILE A 326 1.30 -29.87 -3.21
N LEU A 327 1.80 -31.07 -2.88
CA LEU A 327 1.04 -32.34 -3.02
C LEU A 327 -0.26 -32.40 -2.21
N ASN A 328 -0.45 -31.52 -1.22
CA ASN A 328 -1.74 -31.40 -0.53
C ASN A 328 -2.84 -30.79 -1.42
N TYR A 329 -2.44 -30.07 -2.49
CA TYR A 329 -3.32 -29.37 -3.41
C TYR A 329 -3.29 -29.94 -4.83
N ASP A 330 -2.64 -31.10 -5.01
CA ASP A 330 -2.52 -31.82 -6.27
C ASP A 330 -3.32 -33.12 -6.18
N HIS A 331 -4.26 -33.33 -7.11
CA HIS A 331 -5.14 -34.49 -7.08
C HIS A 331 -4.45 -35.79 -7.50
N ASP A 332 -3.63 -35.73 -8.54
CA ASP A 332 -2.98 -36.91 -9.08
C ASP A 332 -1.65 -37.25 -8.37
N LYS A 333 -1.13 -36.25 -7.60
CA LYS A 333 0.14 -36.35 -6.86
C LYS A 333 1.32 -36.74 -7.73
N MET A 334 1.27 -36.44 -9.03
CA MET A 334 2.31 -36.75 -9.99
C MET A 334 3.22 -35.52 -10.18
N ILE A 335 4.51 -35.73 -9.95
CA ILE A 335 5.53 -34.69 -10.12
C ILE A 335 6.33 -35.01 -11.39
N PRO A 336 6.11 -34.31 -12.52
CA PRO A 336 6.95 -34.40 -13.69
C PRO A 336 8.38 -33.96 -13.35
N MET A 337 9.35 -34.82 -13.68
CA MET A 337 10.76 -34.59 -13.41
C MET A 337 11.51 -34.44 -14.74
N TYR A 338 12.30 -33.38 -14.83
CA TYR A 338 13.15 -33.05 -15.96
C TYR A 338 14.59 -32.86 -15.52
N GLY A 339 15.52 -32.99 -16.44
CA GLY A 339 16.94 -32.70 -16.23
C GLY A 339 17.48 -31.83 -17.35
N PHE A 340 18.47 -31.01 -17.03
CA PHE A 340 19.21 -30.21 -18.01
C PHE A 340 20.70 -30.13 -17.65
N GLY A 341 21.55 -29.65 -18.57
CA GLY A 341 22.98 -29.44 -18.32
C GLY A 341 23.83 -30.71 -18.42
N ALA A 342 23.25 -31.88 -18.79
CA ALA A 342 23.97 -33.10 -19.09
C ALA A 342 23.98 -33.40 -20.61
N VAL A 343 25.01 -34.09 -21.07
CA VAL A 343 25.00 -34.72 -22.40
C VAL A 343 24.30 -36.07 -22.26
N PRO A 344 23.29 -36.38 -23.08
CA PRO A 344 22.56 -37.64 -23.03
C PRO A 344 23.50 -38.85 -23.24
#